data_ea287e343fdca82547ef2d012fa078c5
#
_entry.id   ea287e343fdca82547ef2d012fa078c5
#
_cell.length_a   1.000
_cell.length_b   1.000
_cell.length_c   1.000
_cell.angle_alpha   90.00
_cell.angle_beta   90.00
_cell.angle_gamma   90.00
#
_symmetry.space_group_name_H-M   'P 1'
#
loop_
_entity.id
_entity.type
_entity.pdbx_description
1 polymer ?
#
loop_
_entity_poly.entity_id
_entity_poly.type
_entity_poly.pdbx_seq_one_letter_code
_entity_poly.pdbx_strand_id
1 'polypeptide(L)'
;MNFEKLIVKHVQELVPYQSARRIGGHGHNFLNANESPKSEGYFLNSTTFNRYPDCQPEELIERFADYAGVHKSQVIATRGSDEVIGLIVRAFCEQGKEGILIAPPTYGMYEVAANTNNALVATVDRHEDFTLDANQIIDAVKSSKFPVKVVFIDSPANPLGIVFKKEELEKVLNALEDTLIVLDEAYIEFAQKEHDLTYLVKDYENLVVTRTLSKAFALAGIRCGFAIANENIIKALLKVIDPYPICDPVAQIAIQALSDHAVGMTLERAKCCNERREKLRADLNELPFVEKIFESHGNFLLVKFKDGPKVFNRMAQKGVILRSFETKKGLKNCVRISIGSDVELEELIRYLKELDI
;
A
#
# COMPACT_ATOMS: atom_id res chain seq x y z
N MET A 1 27.71 15.05 26.59
CA MET A 1 26.50 14.28 26.87
C MET A 1 26.40 13.18 25.81
N ASN A 2 26.26 11.92 26.21
CA ASN A 2 26.09 10.82 25.23
C ASN A 2 24.61 10.66 24.96
N PHE A 3 24.12 11.24 23.87
CA PHE A 3 22.71 11.21 23.46
C PHE A 3 22.18 9.81 23.15
N GLU A 4 23.04 8.87 22.72
CA GLU A 4 22.64 7.50 22.47
C GLU A 4 21.99 6.83 23.67
N LYS A 5 22.46 7.16 24.90
CA LYS A 5 21.86 6.64 26.15
C LYS A 5 20.45 7.14 26.45
N LEU A 6 20.01 8.20 25.77
CA LEU A 6 18.65 8.76 25.91
C LEU A 6 17.65 8.13 24.95
N ILE A 7 18.15 7.47 23.89
CA ILE A 7 17.31 6.82 22.89
C ILE A 7 16.93 5.43 23.40
N VAL A 8 15.66 5.07 23.25
CA VAL A 8 15.16 3.73 23.59
C VAL A 8 15.92 2.68 22.77
N LYS A 9 16.31 1.57 23.39
CA LYS A 9 17.21 0.56 22.80
C LYS A 9 16.78 0.10 21.40
N HIS A 10 15.51 -0.29 21.22
CA HIS A 10 15.01 -0.73 19.91
C HIS A 10 15.10 0.35 18.83
N VAL A 11 14.97 1.64 19.22
CA VAL A 11 15.08 2.78 18.29
C VAL A 11 16.53 3.03 17.86
N GLN A 12 17.52 2.73 18.72
CA GLN A 12 18.94 2.84 18.35
C GLN A 12 19.31 1.90 17.19
N GLU A 13 18.63 0.75 17.09
CA GLU A 13 18.87 -0.28 16.08
C GLU A 13 18.12 -0.03 14.77
N LEU A 14 17.16 0.93 14.75
CA LEU A 14 16.36 1.23 13.57
C LEU A 14 17.17 1.87 12.45
N VAL A 15 16.98 1.36 11.23
CA VAL A 15 17.43 2.01 10.01
C VAL A 15 16.29 2.86 9.46
N PRO A 16 16.50 4.15 9.17
CA PRO A 16 15.45 5.00 8.59
C PRO A 16 14.91 4.42 7.29
N TYR A 17 13.58 4.37 7.18
CA TYR A 17 12.92 3.83 5.99
C TYR A 17 13.38 4.56 4.71
N GLN A 18 13.77 3.77 3.73
CA GLN A 18 14.22 4.24 2.43
C GLN A 18 13.03 4.34 1.48
N SER A 19 12.34 5.49 1.51
CA SER A 19 11.23 5.75 0.61
C SER A 19 11.67 5.78 -0.86
N ALA A 20 10.71 5.58 -1.78
CA ALA A 20 10.96 5.68 -3.22
C ALA A 20 11.59 7.03 -3.61
N ARG A 21 11.21 8.14 -2.94
CA ARG A 21 11.80 9.47 -3.16
C ARG A 21 13.25 9.58 -2.69
N ARG A 22 13.61 8.93 -1.56
CA ARG A 22 15.00 8.95 -1.04
C ARG A 22 15.96 8.14 -1.90
N ILE A 23 15.50 7.01 -2.45
CA ILE A 23 16.36 6.11 -3.25
C ILE A 23 16.41 6.53 -4.72
N GLY A 24 15.37 7.22 -5.21
CA GLY A 24 15.14 7.43 -6.62
C GLY A 24 16.12 8.37 -7.36
N GLY A 25 16.97 9.11 -6.63
CA GLY A 25 17.89 10.07 -7.27
C GLY A 25 17.17 11.30 -7.86
N HIS A 26 17.89 12.01 -8.75
CA HIS A 26 17.38 13.19 -9.46
C HIS A 26 16.92 12.80 -10.86
N GLY A 27 15.70 13.11 -11.23
CA GLY A 27 15.13 12.84 -12.54
C GLY A 27 13.94 13.74 -12.84
N HIS A 28 13.32 13.53 -13.98
CA HIS A 28 12.12 14.26 -14.42
C HIS A 28 10.93 13.34 -14.65
N ASN A 29 11.16 12.04 -14.82
CA ASN A 29 10.13 11.02 -15.05
C ASN A 29 10.15 10.02 -13.90
N PHE A 30 9.12 10.07 -13.02
CA PHE A 30 9.11 9.33 -11.76
C PHE A 30 8.14 8.14 -11.81
N LEU A 31 8.64 6.99 -12.26
CA LEU A 31 7.89 5.73 -12.35
C LEU A 31 8.21 4.76 -11.20
N ASN A 32 8.42 5.27 -9.98
CA ASN A 32 8.97 4.51 -8.85
C ASN A 32 8.06 4.40 -7.60
N ALA A 33 7.02 5.21 -7.49
CA ALA A 33 6.20 5.29 -6.27
C ALA A 33 4.72 4.92 -6.47
N ASN A 34 4.36 4.42 -7.65
CA ASN A 34 2.99 4.06 -8.01
C ASN A 34 2.03 5.27 -7.83
N GLU A 35 2.53 6.46 -8.17
CA GLU A 35 1.76 7.69 -8.18
C GLU A 35 0.97 7.80 -9.49
N SER A 36 -0.16 8.50 -9.48
CA SER A 36 -0.84 8.89 -10.71
C SER A 36 -0.05 10.01 -11.40
N PRO A 37 0.06 10.02 -12.73
CA PRO A 37 0.82 11.04 -13.47
C PRO A 37 0.20 12.43 -13.39
N LYS A 38 -1.09 12.54 -13.02
CA LYS A 38 -1.82 13.81 -12.98
C LYS A 38 -2.83 13.80 -11.83
N SER A 39 -2.97 14.95 -11.16
CA SER A 39 -4.02 15.23 -10.18
C SER A 39 -5.07 16.17 -10.76
N GLU A 40 -6.26 16.16 -10.15
CA GLU A 40 -7.33 17.13 -10.44
C GLU A 40 -7.18 18.43 -9.61
N GLY A 41 -7.90 19.48 -10.00
CA GLY A 41 -8.00 20.71 -9.21
C GLY A 41 -9.07 20.60 -8.12
N TYR A 42 -8.80 21.21 -6.96
CA TYR A 42 -9.72 21.24 -5.81
C TYR A 42 -9.86 22.66 -5.28
N PHE A 43 -11.03 22.97 -4.74
CA PHE A 43 -11.32 24.25 -4.10
C PHE A 43 -11.12 24.17 -2.59
N LEU A 44 -10.54 25.21 -2.00
CA LEU A 44 -10.31 25.29 -0.56
C LEU A 44 -11.00 26.53 0.02
N ASN A 45 -11.77 26.32 1.09
CA ASN A 45 -12.24 27.39 1.95
C ASN A 45 -11.23 27.61 3.08
N SER A 46 -10.48 28.70 3.02
CA SER A 46 -9.44 29.01 4.03
C SER A 46 -9.99 29.73 5.27
N THR A 47 -11.28 30.04 5.34
CA THR A 47 -11.86 30.80 6.46
C THR A 47 -11.89 30.06 7.78
N THR A 48 -11.71 28.73 7.75
CA THR A 48 -11.71 27.83 8.92
C THR A 48 -10.32 27.42 9.40
N PHE A 49 -9.24 27.76 8.68
CA PHE A 49 -7.88 27.28 8.94
C PHE A 49 -7.29 27.74 10.29
N ASN A 50 -7.89 28.72 10.95
CA ASN A 50 -7.51 29.18 12.29
C ASN A 50 -8.12 28.33 13.42
N ARG A 51 -8.88 27.29 13.12
CA ARG A 51 -9.51 26.39 14.10
C ARG A 51 -9.02 24.96 13.94
N TYR A 52 -9.00 24.24 15.03
CA TYR A 52 -8.77 22.79 15.00
C TYR A 52 -9.96 22.10 14.29
N PRO A 53 -9.68 21.14 13.40
CA PRO A 53 -10.72 20.32 12.80
C PRO A 53 -11.24 19.28 13.78
N ASP A 54 -12.33 18.61 13.43
CA ASP A 54 -12.77 17.42 14.15
C ASP A 54 -11.76 16.28 13.99
N CYS A 55 -11.62 15.42 15.04
CA CYS A 55 -10.77 14.25 14.99
C CYS A 55 -11.10 13.34 13.79
N GLN A 56 -12.40 13.16 13.56
CA GLN A 56 -12.94 12.41 12.42
C GLN A 56 -14.01 13.30 11.76
N PRO A 57 -13.66 14.05 10.68
CA PRO A 57 -14.61 14.92 9.99
C PRO A 57 -15.82 14.13 9.49
N GLU A 58 -17.02 14.45 9.99
CA GLU A 58 -18.22 13.62 9.79
C GLU A 58 -18.56 13.44 8.31
N GLU A 59 -18.57 14.51 7.53
CA GLU A 59 -18.87 14.42 6.10
C GLU A 59 -17.86 13.55 5.34
N LEU A 60 -16.56 13.61 5.73
CA LEU A 60 -15.54 12.76 5.13
C LEU A 60 -15.81 11.28 5.41
N ILE A 61 -16.15 10.94 6.66
CA ILE A 61 -16.47 9.58 7.07
C ILE A 61 -17.71 9.07 6.36
N GLU A 62 -18.77 9.86 6.27
CA GLU A 62 -20.02 9.51 5.57
C GLU A 62 -19.77 9.25 4.08
N ARG A 63 -19.11 10.17 3.38
CA ARG A 63 -18.76 10.02 1.96
C ARG A 63 -17.93 8.78 1.68
N PHE A 64 -16.95 8.50 2.53
CA PHE A 64 -16.13 7.31 2.35
C PHE A 64 -16.90 6.02 2.69
N ALA A 65 -17.74 6.03 3.71
CA ALA A 65 -18.59 4.89 4.06
C ALA A 65 -19.58 4.55 2.92
N ASP A 66 -20.17 5.57 2.30
CA ASP A 66 -21.05 5.41 1.13
C ASP A 66 -20.28 4.81 -0.06
N TYR A 67 -19.08 5.35 -0.36
CA TYR A 67 -18.19 4.83 -1.39
C TYR A 67 -17.81 3.35 -1.16
N ALA A 68 -17.47 2.99 0.07
CA ALA A 68 -17.07 1.64 0.46
C ALA A 68 -18.25 0.67 0.69
N GLY A 69 -19.49 1.18 0.71
CA GLY A 69 -20.70 0.38 0.94
C GLY A 69 -20.80 -0.20 2.35
N VAL A 70 -20.32 0.56 3.37
CA VAL A 70 -20.32 0.15 4.79
C VAL A 70 -20.98 1.21 5.66
N HIS A 71 -21.21 0.90 6.95
CA HIS A 71 -21.75 1.88 7.88
C HIS A 71 -20.64 2.83 8.39
N LYS A 72 -20.97 4.11 8.63
CA LYS A 72 -20.00 5.11 9.08
C LYS A 72 -19.29 4.74 10.39
N SER A 73 -19.91 3.99 11.30
CA SER A 73 -19.27 3.52 12.53
C SER A 73 -18.17 2.47 12.30
N GLN A 74 -18.08 1.93 11.08
CA GLN A 74 -17.06 0.97 10.66
C GLN A 74 -15.84 1.63 10.00
N VAL A 75 -15.77 2.96 9.94
CA VAL A 75 -14.73 3.72 9.24
C VAL A 75 -13.95 4.61 10.18
N ILE A 76 -12.64 4.70 9.98
CA ILE A 76 -11.75 5.70 10.57
C ILE A 76 -10.86 6.30 9.49
N ALA A 77 -10.79 7.64 9.42
CA ALA A 77 -9.90 8.37 8.53
C ALA A 77 -8.53 8.61 9.19
N THR A 78 -7.47 8.52 8.40
CA THR A 78 -6.07 8.56 8.85
C THR A 78 -5.18 9.31 7.85
N ARG A 79 -3.93 9.61 8.26
CA ARG A 79 -2.89 10.22 7.40
C ARG A 79 -2.29 9.21 6.40
N GLY A 80 -3.17 8.65 5.53
CA GLY A 80 -2.87 7.55 4.62
C GLY A 80 -2.92 6.20 5.32
N SER A 81 -2.96 5.11 4.53
CA SER A 81 -2.94 3.73 5.05
C SER A 81 -1.71 3.42 5.93
N ASP A 82 -0.60 4.14 5.75
CA ASP A 82 0.59 4.00 6.61
C ASP A 82 0.28 4.26 8.09
N GLU A 83 -0.57 5.25 8.38
CA GLU A 83 -0.98 5.50 9.77
C GLU A 83 -1.90 4.40 10.30
N VAL A 84 -2.80 3.86 9.46
CA VAL A 84 -3.62 2.68 9.85
C VAL A 84 -2.74 1.53 10.30
N ILE A 85 -1.71 1.20 9.52
CA ILE A 85 -0.74 0.13 9.84
C ILE A 85 -0.09 0.38 11.21
N GLY A 86 0.39 1.60 11.44
CA GLY A 86 1.00 1.97 12.71
C GLY A 86 0.04 1.92 13.91
N LEU A 87 -1.20 2.40 13.73
CA LEU A 87 -2.24 2.36 14.76
C LEU A 87 -2.64 0.93 15.13
N ILE A 88 -2.77 0.05 14.13
CA ILE A 88 -3.09 -1.37 14.36
C ILE A 88 -1.99 -2.02 15.20
N VAL A 89 -0.72 -1.87 14.82
CA VAL A 89 0.38 -2.45 15.60
C VAL A 89 0.41 -1.89 17.02
N ARG A 90 0.21 -0.57 17.19
CA ARG A 90 0.18 0.11 18.50
C ARG A 90 -0.97 -0.37 19.39
N ALA A 91 -2.15 -0.62 18.79
CA ALA A 91 -3.33 -0.97 19.55
C ALA A 91 -3.42 -2.46 19.90
N PHE A 92 -2.85 -3.34 19.07
CA PHE A 92 -3.09 -4.78 19.14
C PHE A 92 -1.85 -5.64 19.46
N CYS A 93 -0.63 -5.07 19.44
CA CYS A 93 0.60 -5.81 19.77
C CYS A 93 1.24 -5.27 21.06
N GLU A 94 1.36 -6.09 22.10
CA GLU A 94 2.12 -5.74 23.29
C GLU A 94 3.61 -5.68 22.96
N GLN A 95 4.23 -4.51 23.26
CA GLN A 95 5.63 -4.23 22.91
C GLN A 95 6.59 -5.28 23.46
N GLY A 96 7.46 -5.82 22.61
CA GLY A 96 8.49 -6.80 22.97
C GLY A 96 7.97 -8.19 23.30
N LYS A 97 6.66 -8.44 23.23
CA LYS A 97 6.06 -9.74 23.57
C LYS A 97 5.24 -10.34 22.43
N GLU A 98 4.48 -9.53 21.74
CA GLU A 98 3.57 -9.92 20.66
C GLU A 98 4.01 -9.32 19.33
N GLY A 99 3.45 -9.80 18.22
CA GLY A 99 3.90 -9.33 16.93
C GLY A 99 2.94 -9.55 15.78
N ILE A 100 3.49 -9.32 14.60
CA ILE A 100 2.81 -9.42 13.32
C ILE A 100 3.34 -10.60 12.50
N LEU A 101 2.53 -11.07 11.54
CA LEU A 101 2.96 -11.94 10.43
C LEU A 101 2.88 -11.17 9.12
N ILE A 102 3.91 -11.29 8.29
CA ILE A 102 3.97 -10.77 6.93
C ILE A 102 4.48 -11.84 5.97
N ALA A 103 4.16 -11.71 4.66
CA ALA A 103 4.60 -12.64 3.61
C ALA A 103 5.50 -11.91 2.58
N PRO A 104 6.82 -11.76 2.85
CA PRO A 104 7.72 -11.12 1.90
C PRO A 104 7.88 -11.90 0.58
N PRO A 105 8.08 -11.20 -0.56
CA PRO A 105 8.14 -9.75 -0.72
C PRO A 105 6.76 -9.11 -0.62
N THR A 106 6.63 -8.07 0.21
CA THR A 106 5.40 -7.34 0.49
C THR A 106 5.72 -5.86 0.81
N TYR A 107 4.72 -5.07 1.15
CA TYR A 107 4.91 -3.65 1.48
C TYR A 107 5.75 -3.47 2.74
N GLY A 108 6.88 -2.77 2.60
CA GLY A 108 7.88 -2.67 3.69
C GLY A 108 7.42 -1.90 4.93
N MET A 109 6.33 -1.13 4.85
CA MET A 109 5.84 -0.36 6.01
C MET A 109 5.25 -1.24 7.11
N TYR A 110 4.84 -2.48 6.84
CA TYR A 110 4.40 -3.40 7.88
C TYR A 110 5.53 -3.70 8.86
N GLU A 111 6.70 -4.08 8.35
CA GLU A 111 7.90 -4.32 9.15
C GLU A 111 8.40 -3.06 9.85
N VAL A 112 8.38 -1.90 9.15
CA VAL A 112 8.76 -0.62 9.73
C VAL A 112 7.85 -0.25 10.89
N ALA A 113 6.53 -0.38 10.75
CA ALA A 113 5.58 -0.09 11.82
C ALA A 113 5.76 -1.02 13.02
N ALA A 114 5.97 -2.32 12.79
CA ALA A 114 6.27 -3.28 13.86
C ALA A 114 7.54 -2.88 14.61
N ASN A 115 8.65 -2.69 13.91
CA ASN A 115 9.94 -2.35 14.51
C ASN A 115 9.88 -1.00 15.27
N THR A 116 9.17 0.00 14.72
CA THR A 116 9.01 1.31 15.37
C THR A 116 8.21 1.20 16.69
N ASN A 117 7.23 0.29 16.74
CA ASN A 117 6.45 0.02 17.95
C ASN A 117 7.05 -1.10 18.83
N ASN A 118 8.26 -1.58 18.54
CA ASN A 118 8.89 -2.70 19.25
C ASN A 118 8.02 -3.97 19.26
N ALA A 119 7.21 -4.19 18.22
CA ALA A 119 6.49 -5.43 18.01
C ALA A 119 7.37 -6.44 17.28
N LEU A 120 7.16 -7.73 17.54
CA LEU A 120 7.92 -8.81 16.91
C LEU A 120 7.41 -9.06 15.48
N VAL A 121 8.28 -9.59 14.61
CA VAL A 121 7.93 -9.86 13.21
C VAL A 121 8.16 -11.35 12.90
N ALA A 122 7.10 -12.05 12.55
CA ALA A 122 7.15 -13.36 11.92
C ALA A 122 6.99 -13.23 10.41
N THR A 123 7.56 -14.14 9.67
CA THR A 123 7.43 -14.16 8.21
C THR A 123 6.98 -15.54 7.73
N VAL A 124 6.18 -15.57 6.67
CA VAL A 124 5.85 -16.78 5.93
C VAL A 124 6.37 -16.66 4.49
N ASP A 125 6.98 -17.71 3.98
CA ASP A 125 7.46 -17.75 2.60
C ASP A 125 6.28 -17.96 1.64
N ARG A 126 6.29 -17.23 0.53
CA ARG A 126 5.39 -17.46 -0.60
C ARG A 126 5.84 -18.67 -1.42
N HIS A 127 4.97 -19.24 -2.24
CA HIS A 127 5.34 -20.23 -3.25
C HIS A 127 6.34 -19.65 -4.27
N GLU A 128 6.93 -20.49 -5.11
CA GLU A 128 7.89 -20.06 -6.15
C GLU A 128 7.30 -19.09 -7.19
N ASP A 129 6.00 -19.17 -7.42
CA ASP A 129 5.25 -18.25 -8.28
C ASP A 129 4.76 -17.00 -7.55
N PHE A 130 5.17 -16.82 -6.28
CA PHE A 130 4.77 -15.78 -5.35
C PHE A 130 3.32 -15.84 -4.86
N THR A 131 2.55 -16.86 -5.20
CA THR A 131 1.23 -17.07 -4.59
C THR A 131 1.37 -17.36 -3.08
N LEU A 132 0.29 -17.15 -2.35
CA LEU A 132 0.17 -17.41 -0.92
C LEU A 132 -1.17 -18.06 -0.68
N ASP A 133 -1.21 -19.11 0.13
CA ASP A 133 -2.45 -19.76 0.52
C ASP A 133 -2.74 -19.67 2.03
N ALA A 134 -3.96 -20.01 2.41
CA ALA A 134 -4.42 -19.92 3.79
C ALA A 134 -3.61 -20.84 4.73
N ASN A 135 -3.24 -22.05 4.28
CA ASN A 135 -2.55 -23.01 5.14
C ASN A 135 -1.17 -22.50 5.53
N GLN A 136 -0.43 -21.88 4.57
CA GLN A 136 0.87 -21.26 4.86
C GLN A 136 0.75 -20.21 5.96
N ILE A 137 -0.27 -19.35 5.90
CA ILE A 137 -0.52 -18.30 6.90
C ILE A 137 -0.90 -18.91 8.25
N ILE A 138 -1.86 -19.83 8.26
CA ILE A 138 -2.39 -20.47 9.48
C ILE A 138 -1.26 -21.25 10.20
N ASP A 139 -0.47 -22.02 9.46
CA ASP A 139 0.63 -22.78 10.02
C ASP A 139 1.74 -21.88 10.57
N ALA A 140 2.05 -20.76 9.87
CA ALA A 140 3.03 -19.79 10.34
C ALA A 140 2.59 -19.09 11.63
N VAL A 141 1.30 -18.74 11.77
CA VAL A 141 0.75 -18.17 13.00
C VAL A 141 0.82 -19.18 14.14
N LYS A 142 0.34 -20.41 13.92
CA LYS A 142 0.30 -21.47 14.95
C LYS A 142 1.68 -21.97 15.39
N SER A 143 2.68 -21.93 14.51
CA SER A 143 4.05 -22.35 14.81
C SER A 143 4.97 -21.22 15.27
N SER A 144 4.46 -19.98 15.36
CA SER A 144 5.25 -18.83 15.78
C SER A 144 5.77 -18.98 17.22
N LYS A 145 7.00 -18.47 17.45
CA LYS A 145 7.65 -18.47 18.78
C LYS A 145 7.05 -17.43 19.74
N PHE A 146 6.18 -16.57 19.27
CA PHE A 146 5.50 -15.54 20.04
C PHE A 146 4.06 -15.39 19.53
N PRO A 147 3.15 -14.83 20.32
CA PRO A 147 1.78 -14.60 19.89
C PRO A 147 1.73 -13.64 18.69
N VAL A 148 1.23 -14.09 17.55
CA VAL A 148 0.95 -13.27 16.39
C VAL A 148 -0.44 -12.70 16.55
N LYS A 149 -0.54 -11.38 16.72
CA LYS A 149 -1.81 -10.66 16.91
C LYS A 149 -2.38 -10.08 15.63
N VAL A 150 -1.51 -9.86 14.64
CA VAL A 150 -1.90 -9.22 13.38
C VAL A 150 -1.24 -9.93 12.21
N VAL A 151 -2.01 -10.25 11.17
CA VAL A 151 -1.50 -10.72 9.88
C VAL A 151 -1.77 -9.63 8.84
N PHE A 152 -0.74 -9.18 8.13
CA PHE A 152 -0.89 -8.25 7.02
C PHE A 152 -0.86 -9.00 5.68
N ILE A 153 -1.88 -8.75 4.84
CA ILE A 153 -2.03 -9.30 3.50
C ILE A 153 -2.31 -8.14 2.55
N ASP A 154 -1.39 -7.84 1.64
CA ASP A 154 -1.61 -6.84 0.59
C ASP A 154 -2.29 -7.47 -0.63
N SER A 155 -3.37 -6.86 -1.12
CA SER A 155 -4.17 -7.34 -2.26
C SER A 155 -4.84 -6.19 -3.02
N PRO A 156 -4.35 -5.82 -4.22
CA PRO A 156 -3.18 -6.33 -4.95
C PRO A 156 -1.85 -6.07 -4.24
N ALA A 157 -0.98 -7.10 -4.23
CA ALA A 157 0.28 -7.09 -3.47
C ALA A 157 1.34 -6.18 -4.10
N ASN A 158 2.08 -5.46 -3.27
CA ASN A 158 3.20 -4.61 -3.69
C ASN A 158 4.54 -5.21 -3.20
N PRO A 159 5.47 -5.61 -4.10
CA PRO A 159 5.57 -5.22 -5.52
C PRO A 159 5.01 -6.22 -6.54
N LEU A 160 4.35 -7.28 -6.12
CA LEU A 160 4.03 -8.44 -6.95
C LEU A 160 2.87 -8.22 -7.92
N GLY A 161 1.89 -7.37 -7.56
CA GLY A 161 0.70 -7.10 -8.37
C GLY A 161 -0.43 -8.13 -8.22
N ILE A 162 -0.19 -9.27 -7.59
CA ILE A 162 -1.15 -10.37 -7.44
C ILE A 162 -2.21 -10.07 -6.38
N VAL A 163 -3.39 -10.68 -6.54
CA VAL A 163 -4.49 -10.58 -5.58
C VAL A 163 -4.57 -11.81 -4.68
N PHE A 164 -5.03 -11.63 -3.46
CA PHE A 164 -5.32 -12.71 -2.53
C PHE A 164 -6.77 -13.17 -2.74
N LYS A 165 -6.98 -14.47 -2.90
CA LYS A 165 -8.29 -15.01 -3.25
C LYS A 165 -9.27 -14.96 -2.07
N LYS A 166 -10.54 -14.70 -2.35
CA LYS A 166 -11.61 -14.66 -1.34
C LYS A 166 -11.66 -15.94 -0.50
N GLU A 167 -11.63 -17.10 -1.15
CA GLU A 167 -11.75 -18.38 -0.48
C GLU A 167 -10.59 -18.65 0.49
N GLU A 168 -9.38 -18.15 0.14
CA GLU A 168 -8.23 -18.25 1.03
C GLU A 168 -8.33 -17.26 2.19
N LEU A 169 -8.85 -16.03 1.95
CA LEU A 169 -9.09 -15.06 3.02
C LEU A 169 -10.11 -15.59 4.04
N GLU A 170 -11.24 -16.13 3.57
CA GLU A 170 -12.29 -16.69 4.44
C GLU A 170 -11.75 -17.88 5.28
N LYS A 171 -10.89 -18.73 4.72
CA LYS A 171 -10.22 -19.81 5.49
C LYS A 171 -9.33 -19.25 6.60
N VAL A 172 -8.55 -18.20 6.31
CA VAL A 172 -7.68 -17.54 7.30
C VAL A 172 -8.51 -16.93 8.41
N LEU A 173 -9.57 -16.17 8.06
CA LEU A 173 -10.46 -15.49 9.01
C LEU A 173 -11.13 -16.49 9.98
N ASN A 174 -11.64 -17.61 9.44
CA ASN A 174 -12.29 -18.64 10.24
C ASN A 174 -11.30 -19.46 11.11
N ALA A 175 -10.06 -19.63 10.67
CA ALA A 175 -9.09 -20.45 11.41
C ALA A 175 -8.32 -19.66 12.48
N LEU A 176 -8.33 -18.33 12.42
CA LEU A 176 -7.56 -17.41 13.25
C LEU A 176 -8.46 -16.35 13.90
N GLU A 177 -9.54 -16.76 14.56
CA GLU A 177 -10.56 -15.86 15.16
C GLU A 177 -9.97 -14.89 16.20
N ASP A 178 -8.90 -15.27 16.91
CA ASP A 178 -8.19 -14.44 17.90
C ASP A 178 -7.05 -13.59 17.31
N THR A 179 -6.91 -13.56 15.98
CA THR A 179 -5.88 -12.81 15.26
C THR A 179 -6.52 -11.82 14.30
N LEU A 180 -6.07 -10.58 14.34
CA LEU A 180 -6.55 -9.55 13.42
C LEU A 180 -5.95 -9.76 12.02
N ILE A 181 -6.79 -9.88 11.01
CA ILE A 181 -6.37 -10.00 9.62
C ILE A 181 -6.56 -8.66 8.94
N VAL A 182 -5.48 -8.07 8.46
CA VAL A 182 -5.47 -6.78 7.76
C VAL A 182 -5.30 -7.02 6.28
N LEU A 183 -6.35 -6.77 5.50
CA LEU A 183 -6.32 -6.79 4.05
C LEU A 183 -6.03 -5.38 3.54
N ASP A 184 -4.84 -5.19 2.97
CA ASP A 184 -4.43 -3.90 2.43
C ASP A 184 -4.82 -3.80 0.96
N GLU A 185 -5.89 -3.04 0.70
CA GLU A 185 -6.48 -2.83 -0.61
C GLU A 185 -6.07 -1.48 -1.23
N ALA A 186 -4.84 -1.01 -1.00
CA ALA A 186 -4.36 0.27 -1.53
C ALA A 186 -4.40 0.40 -3.06
N TYR A 187 -4.52 -0.70 -3.79
CA TYR A 187 -4.54 -0.73 -5.27
C TYR A 187 -5.84 -1.31 -5.85
N ILE A 188 -6.86 -1.50 -5.04
CA ILE A 188 -8.04 -2.28 -5.43
C ILE A 188 -8.83 -1.66 -6.60
N GLU A 189 -8.84 -0.34 -6.74
CA GLU A 189 -9.53 0.35 -7.83
C GLU A 189 -8.96 0.00 -9.23
N PHE A 190 -7.74 -0.55 -9.29
CA PHE A 190 -7.12 -1.05 -10.52
C PHE A 190 -7.44 -2.53 -10.80
N ALA A 191 -7.94 -3.26 -9.81
CA ALA A 191 -8.33 -4.66 -9.94
C ALA A 191 -9.77 -4.79 -10.46
N GLN A 192 -10.16 -6.01 -10.82
CA GLN A 192 -11.55 -6.32 -11.14
C GLN A 192 -12.40 -6.30 -9.89
N LYS A 193 -13.68 -5.94 -10.03
CA LYS A 193 -14.58 -5.70 -8.90
C LYS A 193 -14.74 -6.91 -7.97
N GLU A 194 -14.63 -8.11 -8.47
CA GLU A 194 -14.70 -9.34 -7.67
C GLU A 194 -13.56 -9.50 -6.66
N HIS A 195 -12.48 -8.74 -6.80
CA HIS A 195 -11.36 -8.73 -5.87
C HIS A 195 -11.53 -7.74 -4.72
N ASP A 196 -12.53 -6.86 -4.78
CA ASP A 196 -12.90 -5.99 -3.66
C ASP A 196 -13.62 -6.81 -2.59
N LEU A 197 -12.94 -7.06 -1.49
CA LEU A 197 -13.44 -7.89 -0.40
C LEU A 197 -13.85 -7.07 0.83
N THR A 198 -13.97 -5.75 0.69
CA THR A 198 -14.37 -4.83 1.77
C THR A 198 -15.69 -5.24 2.43
N TYR A 199 -16.64 -5.76 1.65
CA TYR A 199 -17.95 -6.17 2.17
C TYR A 199 -17.90 -7.27 3.24
N LEU A 200 -16.81 -8.06 3.29
CA LEU A 200 -16.62 -9.13 4.29
C LEU A 200 -16.46 -8.60 5.73
N VAL A 201 -16.20 -7.31 5.93
CA VAL A 201 -16.15 -6.72 7.28
C VAL A 201 -17.50 -6.78 8.02
N LYS A 202 -18.60 -7.10 7.31
CA LYS A 202 -19.92 -7.31 7.90
C LYS A 202 -20.05 -8.69 8.53
N ASP A 203 -19.28 -9.67 8.04
CA ASP A 203 -19.40 -11.08 8.39
C ASP A 203 -18.26 -11.54 9.33
N TYR A 204 -17.11 -10.83 9.32
CA TYR A 204 -15.91 -11.20 10.07
C TYR A 204 -15.45 -10.07 11.00
N GLU A 205 -15.56 -10.31 12.30
CA GLU A 205 -15.20 -9.31 13.32
C GLU A 205 -13.68 -9.06 13.42
N ASN A 206 -12.86 -10.02 12.97
CA ASN A 206 -11.41 -9.95 12.98
C ASN A 206 -10.79 -9.45 11.65
N LEU A 207 -11.61 -8.96 10.70
CA LEU A 207 -11.14 -8.36 9.45
C LEU A 207 -11.02 -6.84 9.58
N VAL A 208 -9.88 -6.32 9.14
CA VAL A 208 -9.66 -4.89 8.84
C VAL A 208 -9.30 -4.75 7.38
N VAL A 209 -9.96 -3.87 6.66
CA VAL A 209 -9.56 -3.49 5.29
C VAL A 209 -8.95 -2.10 5.34
N THR A 210 -7.80 -1.89 4.68
CA THR A 210 -7.19 -0.57 4.53
C THR A 210 -7.37 -0.03 3.11
N ARG A 211 -7.69 1.26 3.00
CA ARG A 211 -7.88 1.98 1.73
C ARG A 211 -7.14 3.31 1.75
N THR A 212 -6.84 3.85 0.57
CA THR A 212 -6.10 5.12 0.47
C THR A 212 -6.53 5.93 -0.75
N LEU A 213 -6.54 7.26 -0.61
CA LEU A 213 -6.71 8.16 -1.76
C LEU A 213 -5.39 8.41 -2.51
N SER A 214 -4.28 7.79 -2.09
CA SER A 214 -2.95 8.04 -2.66
C SER A 214 -2.76 7.50 -4.08
N LYS A 215 -3.52 6.48 -4.49
CA LYS A 215 -3.27 5.74 -5.74
C LYS A 215 -4.28 6.09 -6.83
N ALA A 216 -5.40 5.43 -6.93
CA ALA A 216 -6.39 5.68 -7.99
C ALA A 216 -6.97 7.11 -7.94
N PHE A 217 -7.18 7.64 -6.74
CA PHE A 217 -7.66 9.01 -6.55
C PHE A 217 -6.62 10.10 -6.85
N ALA A 218 -5.37 9.74 -7.16
CA ALA A 218 -4.29 10.67 -7.51
C ALA A 218 -3.96 11.70 -6.42
N LEU A 219 -4.13 11.35 -5.15
CA LEU A 219 -4.01 12.24 -4.00
C LEU A 219 -2.91 11.81 -3.02
N ALA A 220 -1.79 11.25 -3.53
CA ALA A 220 -0.67 10.82 -2.69
C ALA A 220 -0.13 11.92 -1.78
N GLY A 221 -0.14 13.16 -2.24
CA GLY A 221 0.41 14.32 -1.53
C GLY A 221 -0.43 14.78 -0.34
N ILE A 222 -1.74 14.51 -0.31
CA ILE A 222 -2.60 14.97 0.80
C ILE A 222 -2.59 14.04 2.01
N ARG A 223 -2.05 12.82 1.87
CA ARG A 223 -1.95 11.86 2.97
C ARG A 223 -3.32 11.55 3.62
N CYS A 224 -4.27 11.03 2.85
CA CYS A 224 -5.56 10.57 3.35
C CYS A 224 -5.77 9.09 3.05
N GLY A 225 -6.19 8.33 4.05
CA GLY A 225 -6.50 6.89 3.98
C GLY A 225 -7.49 6.50 5.05
N PHE A 226 -7.92 5.25 5.01
CA PHE A 226 -9.00 4.76 5.86
C PHE A 226 -8.74 3.33 6.31
N ALA A 227 -9.23 3.00 7.52
CA ALA A 227 -9.49 1.62 7.90
C ALA A 227 -11.00 1.39 7.95
N ILE A 228 -11.40 0.20 7.55
CA ILE A 228 -12.78 -0.30 7.58
C ILE A 228 -12.76 -1.59 8.41
N ALA A 229 -13.55 -1.65 9.48
CA ALA A 229 -13.57 -2.79 10.38
C ALA A 229 -14.85 -2.83 11.24
N ASN A 230 -14.96 -3.88 12.08
CA ASN A 230 -15.95 -3.90 13.14
C ASN A 230 -15.82 -2.66 14.04
N GLU A 231 -16.94 -2.13 14.54
CA GLU A 231 -16.99 -0.92 15.40
C GLU A 231 -16.08 -1.00 16.63
N ASN A 232 -15.88 -2.19 17.20
CA ASN A 232 -15.02 -2.35 18.38
C ASN A 232 -13.54 -2.13 18.04
N ILE A 233 -13.11 -2.56 16.85
CA ILE A 233 -11.77 -2.29 16.33
C ILE A 233 -11.63 -0.79 16.07
N ILE A 234 -12.59 -0.15 15.42
CA ILE A 234 -12.57 1.31 15.18
C ILE A 234 -12.47 2.08 16.51
N LYS A 235 -13.27 1.69 17.52
CA LYS A 235 -13.19 2.29 18.87
C LYS A 235 -11.82 2.08 19.52
N ALA A 236 -11.15 0.95 19.29
CA ALA A 236 -9.79 0.72 19.78
C ALA A 236 -8.76 1.62 19.08
N LEU A 237 -8.85 1.77 17.75
CA LEU A 237 -7.97 2.65 16.97
C LEU A 237 -8.15 4.13 17.37
N LEU A 238 -9.38 4.56 17.65
CA LEU A 238 -9.69 5.92 18.12
C LEU A 238 -9.06 6.26 19.48
N LYS A 239 -8.67 5.27 20.30
CA LYS A 239 -7.96 5.51 21.57
C LYS A 239 -6.48 5.85 21.38
N VAL A 240 -5.89 5.48 20.25
CA VAL A 240 -4.44 5.60 20.01
C VAL A 240 -4.08 6.52 18.85
N ILE A 241 -5.06 7.02 18.09
CA ILE A 241 -4.86 8.03 17.05
C ILE A 241 -4.58 9.40 17.68
N ASP A 242 -3.86 10.24 16.97
CA ASP A 242 -3.66 11.63 17.35
C ASP A 242 -5.00 12.39 17.38
N PRO A 243 -5.14 13.46 18.22
CA PRO A 243 -6.43 14.15 18.40
C PRO A 243 -6.94 14.88 17.14
N TYR A 244 -6.05 15.26 16.21
CA TYR A 244 -6.37 15.99 14.96
C TYR A 244 -5.62 15.40 13.76
N PRO A 245 -5.91 14.15 13.37
CA PRO A 245 -5.11 13.46 12.34
C PRO A 245 -5.36 14.01 10.95
N ILE A 246 -6.57 14.49 10.66
CA ILE A 246 -6.98 14.99 9.36
C ILE A 246 -7.03 16.52 9.39
N CYS A 247 -6.10 17.15 8.69
CA CYS A 247 -6.11 18.61 8.54
C CYS A 247 -7.33 19.07 7.73
N ASP A 248 -7.88 20.25 8.07
CA ASP A 248 -9.06 20.80 7.38
C ASP A 248 -8.91 20.87 5.85
N PRO A 249 -7.79 21.33 5.24
CA PRO A 249 -7.61 21.27 3.79
C PRO A 249 -7.66 19.86 3.21
N VAL A 250 -7.15 18.87 3.96
CA VAL A 250 -7.18 17.47 3.54
C VAL A 250 -8.61 16.93 3.52
N ALA A 251 -9.40 17.24 4.57
CA ALA A 251 -10.82 16.86 4.62
C ALA A 251 -11.60 17.48 3.46
N GLN A 252 -11.43 18.78 3.20
CA GLN A 252 -12.09 19.47 2.10
C GLN A 252 -11.78 18.87 0.72
N ILE A 253 -10.52 18.52 0.45
CA ILE A 253 -10.10 17.84 -0.80
C ILE A 253 -10.69 16.45 -0.89
N ALA A 254 -10.58 15.67 0.18
CA ALA A 254 -11.04 14.27 0.20
C ALA A 254 -12.56 14.18 0.03
N ILE A 255 -13.34 15.05 0.65
CA ILE A 255 -14.80 15.16 0.47
C ILE A 255 -15.15 15.41 -1.00
N GLN A 256 -14.46 16.34 -1.68
CA GLN A 256 -14.68 16.61 -3.10
C GLN A 256 -14.30 15.40 -3.97
N ALA A 257 -13.18 14.74 -3.67
CA ALA A 257 -12.72 13.55 -4.38
C ALA A 257 -13.66 12.34 -4.24
N LEU A 258 -14.45 12.30 -3.17
CA LEU A 258 -15.43 11.25 -2.88
C LEU A 258 -16.87 11.62 -3.33
N SER A 259 -17.07 12.70 -4.08
CA SER A 259 -18.34 12.94 -4.75
C SER A 259 -18.57 11.91 -5.87
N ASP A 260 -19.82 11.58 -6.17
CA ASP A 260 -20.18 10.58 -7.19
C ASP A 260 -19.50 10.84 -8.55
N HIS A 261 -19.47 12.12 -8.96
CA HIS A 261 -18.79 12.54 -10.18
C HIS A 261 -17.29 12.26 -10.13
N ALA A 262 -16.60 12.62 -9.04
CA ALA A 262 -15.16 12.45 -8.91
C ALA A 262 -14.78 10.96 -8.75
N VAL A 263 -15.61 10.15 -8.09
CA VAL A 263 -15.46 8.69 -8.04
C VAL A 263 -15.57 8.10 -9.44
N GLY A 264 -16.58 8.52 -10.24
CA GLY A 264 -16.70 8.10 -11.64
C GLY A 264 -15.44 8.42 -12.47
N MET A 265 -14.90 9.63 -12.33
CA MET A 265 -13.63 10.01 -12.98
C MET A 265 -12.44 9.19 -12.49
N THR A 266 -12.40 8.82 -11.22
CA THR A 266 -11.35 7.99 -10.64
C THR A 266 -11.37 6.58 -11.23
N LEU A 267 -12.54 5.97 -11.36
CA LEU A 267 -12.69 4.65 -11.97
C LEU A 267 -12.32 4.66 -13.46
N GLU A 268 -12.68 5.70 -14.20
CA GLU A 268 -12.26 5.85 -15.59
C GLU A 268 -10.74 6.03 -15.72
N ARG A 269 -10.12 6.79 -14.82
CA ARG A 269 -8.65 6.93 -14.71
C ARG A 269 -7.98 5.57 -14.42
N ALA A 270 -8.55 4.76 -13.53
CA ALA A 270 -8.05 3.43 -13.23
C ALA A 270 -8.13 2.51 -14.46
N LYS A 271 -9.22 2.56 -15.22
CA LYS A 271 -9.39 1.84 -16.48
C LYS A 271 -8.33 2.26 -17.52
N CYS A 272 -8.16 3.55 -17.77
CA CYS A 272 -7.11 4.06 -18.67
C CYS A 272 -5.69 3.63 -18.21
N CYS A 273 -5.45 3.60 -16.89
CA CYS A 273 -4.20 3.09 -16.34
C CYS A 273 -4.00 1.60 -16.68
N ASN A 274 -5.03 0.78 -16.56
CA ASN A 274 -4.99 -0.63 -16.93
C ASN A 274 -4.69 -0.83 -18.43
N GLU A 275 -5.30 -0.04 -19.30
CA GLU A 275 -5.03 -0.07 -20.75
C GLU A 275 -3.56 0.26 -21.04
N ARG A 276 -3.01 1.30 -20.40
CA ARG A 276 -1.58 1.64 -20.49
C ARG A 276 -0.69 0.54 -19.94
N ARG A 277 -1.08 -0.11 -18.86
CA ARG A 277 -0.34 -1.24 -18.29
C ARG A 277 -0.19 -2.38 -19.30
N GLU A 278 -1.28 -2.74 -19.98
CA GLU A 278 -1.23 -3.81 -20.99
C GLU A 278 -0.43 -3.40 -22.23
N LYS A 279 -0.53 -2.14 -22.67
CA LYS A 279 0.33 -1.59 -23.73
C LYS A 279 1.81 -1.67 -23.34
N LEU A 280 2.15 -1.19 -22.14
CA LEU A 280 3.53 -1.27 -21.62
C LEU A 280 4.01 -2.72 -21.53
N ARG A 281 3.16 -3.66 -21.12
CA ARG A 281 3.46 -5.09 -21.09
C ARG A 281 3.83 -5.61 -22.48
N ALA A 282 3.06 -5.25 -23.49
CA ALA A 282 3.32 -5.64 -24.89
C ALA A 282 4.66 -5.06 -25.38
N ASP A 283 4.89 -3.76 -25.17
CA ASP A 283 6.14 -3.08 -25.58
C ASP A 283 7.38 -3.68 -24.90
N LEU A 284 7.29 -4.05 -23.61
CA LEU A 284 8.38 -4.67 -22.86
C LEU A 284 8.67 -6.10 -23.33
N ASN A 285 7.66 -6.87 -23.76
CA ASN A 285 7.84 -8.22 -24.26
C ASN A 285 8.64 -8.28 -25.58
N GLU A 286 8.71 -7.18 -26.32
CA GLU A 286 9.53 -7.07 -27.53
C GLU A 286 11.03 -6.91 -27.23
N LEU A 287 11.41 -6.60 -25.99
CA LEU A 287 12.80 -6.34 -25.61
C LEU A 287 13.52 -7.67 -25.30
N PRO A 288 14.64 -7.99 -25.98
CA PRO A 288 15.30 -9.30 -25.86
C PRO A 288 15.96 -9.56 -24.51
N PHE A 289 16.07 -8.54 -23.65
CA PHE A 289 16.64 -8.63 -22.32
C PHE A 289 15.59 -8.65 -21.20
N VAL A 290 14.30 -8.67 -21.53
CA VAL A 290 13.21 -8.93 -20.58
C VAL A 290 13.05 -10.45 -20.44
N GLU A 291 13.20 -10.97 -19.21
CA GLU A 291 13.05 -12.40 -18.94
C GLU A 291 11.63 -12.77 -18.53
N LYS A 292 10.98 -11.93 -17.73
CA LYS A 292 9.62 -12.18 -17.24
C LYS A 292 8.94 -10.86 -16.85
N ILE A 293 7.68 -10.73 -17.25
CA ILE A 293 6.78 -9.68 -16.74
C ILE A 293 5.73 -10.37 -15.89
N PHE A 294 5.67 -10.00 -14.62
CA PHE A 294 4.71 -10.58 -13.69
C PHE A 294 3.30 -10.04 -13.96
N GLU A 295 2.28 -10.85 -13.67
CA GLU A 295 0.90 -10.39 -13.69
C GLU A 295 0.70 -9.27 -12.67
N SER A 296 -0.18 -8.30 -13.00
CA SER A 296 -0.44 -7.20 -12.07
C SER A 296 -1.88 -6.71 -12.17
N HIS A 297 -2.50 -6.57 -11.01
CA HIS A 297 -3.79 -5.92 -10.78
C HIS A 297 -3.63 -4.52 -10.17
N GLY A 298 -2.39 -3.98 -10.14
CA GLY A 298 -2.09 -2.63 -9.65
C GLY A 298 -1.73 -1.66 -10.77
N ASN A 299 -1.36 -0.45 -10.40
CA ASN A 299 -0.87 0.58 -11.33
C ASN A 299 0.65 0.52 -11.55
N PHE A 300 1.20 -0.69 -11.64
CA PHE A 300 2.61 -0.97 -11.88
C PHE A 300 2.80 -2.34 -12.52
N LEU A 301 3.97 -2.57 -13.10
CA LEU A 301 4.47 -3.88 -13.49
C LEU A 301 5.76 -4.20 -12.72
N LEU A 302 5.88 -5.44 -12.26
CA LEU A 302 7.15 -6.00 -11.82
C LEU A 302 7.76 -6.76 -13.01
N VAL A 303 9.00 -6.40 -13.35
CA VAL A 303 9.69 -6.93 -14.54
C VAL A 303 11.04 -7.50 -14.13
N LYS A 304 11.32 -8.73 -14.52
CA LYS A 304 12.63 -9.36 -14.38
C LYS A 304 13.41 -9.20 -15.68
N PHE A 305 14.59 -8.60 -15.57
CA PHE A 305 15.51 -8.37 -16.69
C PHE A 305 16.71 -9.34 -16.60
N LYS A 306 17.46 -9.52 -17.69
CA LYS A 306 18.75 -10.22 -17.66
C LYS A 306 19.75 -9.53 -16.73
N ASP A 307 19.73 -8.20 -16.68
CA ASP A 307 20.55 -7.35 -15.81
C ASP A 307 19.70 -6.20 -15.27
N GLY A 308 18.93 -6.46 -14.21
CA GLY A 308 18.07 -5.47 -13.56
C GLY A 308 18.83 -4.26 -13.02
N PRO A 309 19.96 -4.41 -12.32
CA PRO A 309 20.79 -3.30 -11.87
C PRO A 309 21.28 -2.40 -13.01
N LYS A 310 21.67 -2.95 -14.15
CA LYS A 310 22.08 -2.17 -15.33
C LYS A 310 20.91 -1.36 -15.88
N VAL A 311 19.72 -1.97 -16.05
CA VAL A 311 18.49 -1.28 -16.46
C VAL A 311 18.19 -0.14 -15.50
N PHE A 312 18.11 -0.41 -14.20
CA PHE A 312 17.80 0.58 -13.17
C PHE A 312 18.76 1.79 -13.22
N ASN A 313 20.07 1.53 -13.26
CA ASN A 313 21.09 2.58 -13.27
C ASN A 313 21.08 3.39 -14.57
N ARG A 314 20.88 2.75 -15.72
CA ARG A 314 20.83 3.45 -17.01
C ARG A 314 19.59 4.32 -17.13
N MET A 315 18.42 3.85 -16.67
CA MET A 315 17.21 4.67 -16.65
C MET A 315 17.37 5.88 -15.72
N ALA A 316 17.97 5.71 -14.55
CA ALA A 316 18.26 6.81 -13.63
C ALA A 316 19.20 7.86 -14.26
N GLN A 317 20.24 7.44 -15.01
CA GLN A 317 21.12 8.33 -15.75
C GLN A 317 20.40 9.14 -16.85
N LYS A 318 19.34 8.59 -17.43
CA LYS A 318 18.47 9.27 -18.41
C LYS A 318 17.38 10.12 -17.73
N GLY A 319 17.32 10.14 -16.40
CA GLY A 319 16.30 10.88 -15.63
C GLY A 319 14.98 10.17 -15.45
N VAL A 320 14.88 8.89 -15.83
CA VAL A 320 13.72 8.02 -15.60
C VAL A 320 13.95 7.20 -14.33
N ILE A 321 13.16 7.47 -13.30
CA ILE A 321 13.35 6.90 -11.97
C ILE A 321 12.41 5.70 -11.77
N LEU A 322 12.99 4.52 -11.66
CA LEU A 322 12.31 3.24 -11.44
C LEU A 322 12.48 2.77 -10.00
N ARG A 323 12.00 1.57 -9.66
CA ARG A 323 12.18 0.97 -8.32
C ARG A 323 12.83 -0.41 -8.43
N SER A 324 14.07 -0.53 -7.93
CA SER A 324 14.78 -1.81 -7.85
C SER A 324 14.35 -2.60 -6.63
N PHE A 325 14.30 -3.94 -6.77
CA PHE A 325 14.08 -4.91 -5.71
C PHE A 325 15.21 -5.93 -5.62
N GLU A 326 16.39 -5.62 -6.13
CA GLU A 326 17.57 -6.49 -6.21
C GLU A 326 17.90 -7.20 -4.89
N THR A 327 17.74 -6.51 -3.76
CA THR A 327 18.07 -7.05 -2.43
C THR A 327 16.94 -7.85 -1.77
N LYS A 328 15.77 -7.94 -2.40
CA LYS A 328 14.61 -8.66 -1.83
C LYS A 328 14.62 -10.12 -2.27
N LYS A 329 14.31 -11.02 -1.32
CA LYS A 329 14.24 -12.46 -1.55
C LYS A 329 13.39 -12.81 -2.78
N GLY A 330 13.92 -13.58 -3.70
CA GLY A 330 13.24 -13.99 -4.93
C GLY A 330 13.15 -12.95 -6.04
N LEU A 331 13.56 -11.67 -5.80
CA LEU A 331 13.39 -10.56 -6.73
C LEU A 331 14.72 -10.05 -7.33
N LYS A 332 15.74 -10.92 -7.39
CA LYS A 332 16.99 -10.62 -8.10
C LYS A 332 16.69 -10.22 -9.55
N ASN A 333 17.34 -9.15 -10.02
CA ASN A 333 17.13 -8.57 -11.35
C ASN A 333 15.70 -8.01 -11.60
N CYS A 334 14.87 -7.86 -10.56
CA CYS A 334 13.54 -7.31 -10.70
C CYS A 334 13.51 -5.79 -10.49
N VAL A 335 12.81 -5.12 -11.39
CA VAL A 335 12.52 -3.69 -11.33
C VAL A 335 11.02 -3.47 -11.43
N ARG A 336 10.43 -2.69 -10.53
CA ARG A 336 9.04 -2.27 -10.62
C ARG A 336 8.93 -0.95 -11.36
N ILE A 337 8.00 -0.89 -12.30
CA ILE A 337 7.71 0.25 -13.16
C ILE A 337 6.28 0.69 -12.86
N SER A 338 6.10 1.90 -12.35
CA SER A 338 4.78 2.51 -12.18
C SER A 338 4.17 2.85 -13.54
N ILE A 339 2.84 2.80 -13.66
CA ILE A 339 2.15 3.18 -14.89
C ILE A 339 1.94 4.69 -14.88
N GLY A 340 2.75 5.38 -15.67
CA GLY A 340 2.70 6.81 -15.89
C GLY A 340 1.73 7.24 -17.00
N SER A 341 1.90 8.47 -17.49
CA SER A 341 1.26 8.97 -18.71
C SER A 341 1.85 8.31 -19.97
N ASP A 342 1.14 8.45 -21.08
CA ASP A 342 1.63 7.92 -22.36
C ASP A 342 3.02 8.48 -22.71
N VAL A 343 3.24 9.78 -22.51
CA VAL A 343 4.53 10.45 -22.75
C VAL A 343 5.65 9.88 -21.87
N GLU A 344 5.38 9.65 -20.58
CA GLU A 344 6.36 9.07 -19.65
C GLU A 344 6.73 7.63 -20.01
N LEU A 345 5.75 6.84 -20.43
CA LEU A 345 5.96 5.45 -20.84
C LEU A 345 6.64 5.33 -22.21
N GLU A 346 6.29 6.19 -23.18
CA GLU A 346 6.96 6.26 -24.48
C GLU A 346 8.43 6.66 -24.33
N GLU A 347 8.74 7.60 -23.43
CA GLU A 347 10.11 7.97 -23.11
C GLU A 347 10.87 6.79 -22.48
N LEU A 348 10.28 6.08 -21.52
CA LEU A 348 10.87 4.89 -20.93
C LEU A 348 11.21 3.84 -22.00
N ILE A 349 10.25 3.49 -22.86
CA ILE A 349 10.45 2.45 -23.91
C ILE A 349 11.52 2.90 -24.91
N ARG A 350 11.55 4.17 -25.30
CA ARG A 350 12.60 4.72 -26.17
C ARG A 350 13.98 4.50 -25.57
N TYR A 351 14.19 4.84 -24.30
CA TYR A 351 15.49 4.66 -23.64
C TYR A 351 15.83 3.18 -23.39
N LEU A 352 14.84 2.32 -23.12
CA LEU A 352 15.09 0.88 -23.02
C LEU A 352 15.57 0.29 -24.34
N LYS A 353 15.00 0.71 -25.49
CA LYS A 353 15.42 0.27 -26.84
C LYS A 353 16.86 0.69 -27.20
N GLU A 354 17.39 1.73 -26.54
CA GLU A 354 18.80 2.17 -26.71
C GLU A 354 19.80 1.32 -25.89
N LEU A 355 19.32 0.43 -25.02
CA LEU A 355 20.22 -0.35 -24.15
C LEU A 355 20.79 -1.56 -24.89
N ASP A 356 22.11 -1.72 -24.74
CA ASP A 356 22.84 -2.94 -25.10
C ASP A 356 23.02 -3.79 -23.83
N ILE A 357 22.16 -4.81 -23.65
CA ILE A 357 22.11 -5.71 -22.47
C ILE A 357 22.12 -7.16 -22.92
#